data_b0f8a048570d95a2352cad4cbe0dc90f
#
_entry.id   b0f8a048570d95a2352cad4cbe0dc90f
#
_cell.length_a   1.000
_cell.length_b   1.000
_cell.length_c   1.000
_cell.angle_alpha   90.00
_cell.angle_beta   90.00
_cell.angle_gamma   90.00
#
_symmetry.space_group_name_H-M   'P 1'
#
loop_
_entity.id
_entity.type
_entity.pdbx_description
1 polymer ?
#
loop_
_entity_poly.entity_id
_entity_poly.type
_entity_poly.pdbx_seq_one_letter_code
_entity_poly.pdbx_strand_id
1 'polypeptide(L)'
;MEWQEIYKSKLVSAEEAVKQVKSGDMVVPGHNCAEPRYLMKVLCETRGMELENVGILQGLNVGEAPYADPKYHGHFVPVCYFLGKNTRACVQEGRGEFLPMHFYAQPKAMRDKKIGCDVTMLYCTPPDESGYVNLGTCCDQAKACIETARVSICQVNRNMPYV
;
A
#
# COMPACT_ATOMS: atom_id res chain seq x y z
N MET A 1 -8.58 24.29 -14.47
CA MET A 1 -9.49 23.28 -13.85
C MET A 1 -9.36 23.45 -12.35
N GLU A 2 -10.45 23.71 -11.67
CA GLU A 2 -10.43 23.86 -10.22
C GLU A 2 -10.13 22.52 -9.54
N TRP A 3 -9.49 22.52 -8.39
CA TRP A 3 -9.08 21.28 -7.71
C TRP A 3 -10.27 20.37 -7.37
N GLN A 4 -11.45 20.94 -7.13
CA GLN A 4 -12.68 20.18 -6.87
C GLN A 4 -13.09 19.30 -8.06
N GLU A 5 -12.93 19.80 -9.28
CA GLU A 5 -13.22 19.04 -10.51
C GLU A 5 -12.20 17.90 -10.68
N ILE A 6 -10.91 18.19 -10.42
CA ILE A 6 -9.85 17.18 -10.45
C ILE A 6 -10.13 16.09 -9.42
N TYR A 7 -10.47 16.47 -8.19
CA TYR A 7 -10.80 15.51 -7.13
C TYR A 7 -11.98 14.63 -7.52
N LYS A 8 -13.07 15.22 -7.98
CA LYS A 8 -14.28 14.48 -8.43
C LYS A 8 -13.97 13.50 -9.54
N SER A 9 -13.15 13.90 -10.51
CA SER A 9 -12.77 13.04 -11.64
C SER A 9 -11.91 11.85 -11.26
N LYS A 10 -11.20 11.94 -10.12
CA LYS A 10 -10.33 10.88 -9.59
C LYS A 10 -11.00 9.98 -8.54
N LEU A 11 -12.20 10.35 -8.09
CA LEU A 11 -12.97 9.50 -7.17
C LEU A 11 -13.53 8.30 -7.91
N VAL A 12 -13.12 7.11 -7.48
CA VAL A 12 -13.58 5.84 -8.02
C VAL A 12 -13.90 4.87 -6.90
N SER A 13 -14.55 3.76 -7.20
CA SER A 13 -14.74 2.68 -6.23
C SER A 13 -13.41 1.99 -5.92
N ALA A 14 -13.36 1.25 -4.83
CA ALA A 14 -12.17 0.46 -4.47
C ALA A 14 -11.84 -0.59 -5.55
N GLU A 15 -12.87 -1.24 -6.09
CA GLU A 15 -12.76 -2.25 -7.15
C GLU A 15 -12.16 -1.65 -8.43
N GLU A 16 -12.54 -0.43 -8.78
CA GLU A 16 -11.96 0.26 -9.94
C GLU A 16 -10.52 0.71 -9.66
N ALA A 17 -10.25 1.21 -8.46
CA ALA A 17 -8.92 1.66 -8.08
C ALA A 17 -7.88 0.51 -8.12
N VAL A 18 -8.23 -0.67 -7.60
CA VAL A 18 -7.29 -1.81 -7.55
C VAL A 18 -7.01 -2.44 -8.93
N LYS A 19 -7.76 -2.09 -9.98
CA LYS A 19 -7.44 -2.48 -11.37
C LYS A 19 -6.12 -1.89 -11.88
N GLN A 20 -5.62 -0.85 -11.22
CA GLN A 20 -4.33 -0.25 -11.55
C GLN A 20 -3.13 -1.13 -11.17
N VAL A 21 -3.33 -2.14 -10.31
CA VAL A 21 -2.31 -3.12 -9.96
C VAL A 21 -2.14 -4.13 -11.09
N LYS A 22 -0.90 -4.40 -11.45
CA LYS A 22 -0.51 -5.35 -12.51
C LYS A 22 0.32 -6.49 -11.92
N SER A 23 0.35 -7.61 -12.61
CA SER A 23 1.27 -8.70 -12.29
C SER A 23 2.72 -8.20 -12.31
N GLY A 24 3.50 -8.62 -11.32
CA GLY A 24 4.88 -8.17 -11.12
C GLY A 24 5.07 -6.81 -10.45
N ASP A 25 4.00 -6.05 -10.19
CA ASP A 25 4.11 -4.77 -9.46
C ASP A 25 4.59 -4.98 -8.01
N MET A 26 5.33 -4.01 -7.51
CA MET A 26 5.58 -3.84 -6.09
C MET A 26 4.55 -2.85 -5.51
N VAL A 27 3.63 -3.37 -4.72
CA VAL A 27 2.62 -2.58 -3.99
C VAL A 27 3.13 -2.25 -2.61
N VAL A 28 3.11 -0.97 -2.25
CA VAL A 28 3.55 -0.49 -0.93
C VAL A 28 2.38 0.15 -0.21
N PRO A 29 1.71 -0.58 0.70
CA PRO A 29 0.65 0.00 1.53
C PRO A 29 1.22 0.85 2.66
N GLY A 30 0.39 1.73 3.21
CA GLY A 30 0.70 2.43 4.46
C GLY A 30 0.93 1.45 5.61
N HIS A 31 1.65 1.91 6.62
CA HIS A 31 2.01 1.08 7.77
C HIS A 31 1.04 1.21 8.93
N ASN A 32 1.00 0.19 9.79
CA ASN A 32 0.38 0.20 11.09
C ASN A 32 -1.08 0.67 11.02
N CYS A 33 -1.44 1.76 11.72
CA CYS A 33 -2.78 2.35 11.69
C CYS A 33 -3.12 3.05 10.37
N ALA A 34 -2.14 3.32 9.51
CA ALA A 34 -2.33 3.89 8.18
C ALA A 34 -2.44 2.85 7.05
N GLU A 35 -2.49 1.56 7.37
CA GLU A 35 -2.75 0.51 6.39
C GLU A 35 -4.19 0.62 5.86
N PRO A 36 -4.40 0.80 4.54
CA PRO A 36 -5.74 0.91 3.95
C PRO A 36 -6.37 -0.48 3.81
N ARG A 37 -6.82 -1.04 4.93
CA ARG A 37 -7.28 -2.43 5.06
C ARG A 37 -8.38 -2.81 4.08
N TYR A 38 -9.30 -1.88 3.82
CA TYR A 38 -10.38 -2.13 2.87
C TYR A 38 -9.85 -2.28 1.44
N LEU A 39 -8.94 -1.41 1.00
CA LEU A 39 -8.29 -1.55 -0.32
C LEU A 39 -7.50 -2.85 -0.44
N MET A 40 -6.75 -3.23 0.61
CA MET A 40 -5.99 -4.48 0.61
C MET A 40 -6.91 -5.71 0.54
N LYS A 41 -8.05 -5.66 1.24
CA LYS A 41 -9.07 -6.71 1.16
C LYS A 41 -9.66 -6.80 -0.25
N VAL A 42 -10.10 -5.67 -0.81
CA VAL A 42 -10.70 -5.63 -2.15
C VAL A 42 -9.70 -6.10 -3.21
N LEU A 43 -8.42 -5.69 -3.13
CA LEU A 43 -7.38 -6.19 -4.04
C LEU A 43 -7.32 -7.73 -4.03
N CYS A 44 -7.26 -8.32 -2.85
CA CYS A 44 -7.18 -9.78 -2.72
C CYS A 44 -8.45 -10.48 -3.21
N GLU A 45 -9.63 -9.98 -2.84
CA GLU A 45 -10.90 -10.62 -3.16
C GLU A 45 -11.28 -10.51 -4.65
N THR A 46 -10.95 -9.37 -5.29
CA THR A 46 -11.38 -9.11 -6.67
C THR A 46 -10.32 -9.44 -7.72
N ARG A 47 -9.03 -9.33 -7.37
CA ARG A 47 -7.91 -9.49 -8.30
C ARG A 47 -6.90 -10.55 -7.89
N GLY A 48 -7.03 -11.10 -6.67
CA GLY A 48 -6.01 -11.97 -6.09
C GLY A 48 -5.68 -13.23 -6.90
N MET A 49 -6.64 -13.77 -7.64
CA MET A 49 -6.43 -14.98 -8.48
C MET A 49 -6.08 -14.64 -9.95
N GLU A 50 -6.13 -13.37 -10.33
CA GLU A 50 -5.80 -12.91 -11.68
C GLU A 50 -4.36 -12.38 -11.78
N LEU A 51 -3.85 -11.89 -10.66
CA LEU A 51 -2.52 -11.29 -10.57
C LEU A 51 -1.46 -12.34 -10.27
N GLU A 52 -0.26 -12.15 -10.76
CA GLU A 52 0.88 -13.05 -10.53
C GLU A 52 2.10 -12.26 -10.04
N ASN A 53 2.80 -12.80 -9.06
CA ASN A 53 4.06 -12.28 -8.52
C ASN A 53 3.99 -10.79 -8.09
N VAL A 54 2.88 -10.39 -7.48
CA VAL A 54 2.74 -9.03 -6.94
C VAL A 54 3.42 -8.98 -5.56
N GLY A 55 4.49 -8.21 -5.46
CA GLY A 55 5.14 -7.94 -4.18
C GLY A 55 4.29 -7.03 -3.30
N ILE A 56 4.08 -7.39 -2.04
CA ILE A 56 3.44 -6.52 -1.05
C ILE A 56 4.50 -6.13 -0.02
N LEU A 57 5.11 -4.95 -0.25
CA LEU A 57 6.19 -4.45 0.61
C LEU A 57 5.62 -3.73 1.81
N GLN A 58 5.92 -4.23 3.00
CA GLN A 58 5.35 -3.65 4.20
C GLN A 58 6.30 -3.69 5.39
N GLY A 59 6.07 -2.74 6.30
CA GLY A 59 6.64 -2.74 7.63
C GLY A 59 5.77 -3.51 8.61
N LEU A 60 5.35 -2.86 9.69
CA LEU A 60 4.44 -3.48 10.66
C LEU A 60 3.01 -3.50 10.12
N ASN A 61 2.53 -4.69 9.84
CA ASN A 61 1.12 -4.93 9.54
C ASN A 61 0.36 -5.24 10.84
N VAL A 62 -0.74 -4.54 11.08
CA VAL A 62 -1.66 -4.80 12.20
C VAL A 62 -3.03 -5.28 11.73
N GLY A 63 -3.30 -5.24 10.43
CA GLY A 63 -4.48 -5.80 9.79
C GLY A 63 -4.37 -7.31 9.58
N GLU A 64 -5.37 -7.90 8.91
CA GLU A 64 -5.47 -9.33 8.68
C GLU A 64 -4.43 -9.89 7.70
N ALA A 65 -3.82 -9.03 6.87
CA ALA A 65 -2.89 -9.42 5.81
C ALA A 65 -3.45 -10.50 4.87
N PRO A 66 -4.61 -10.28 4.21
CA PRO A 66 -5.26 -11.31 3.41
C PRO A 66 -4.38 -11.86 2.30
N TYR A 67 -3.47 -11.07 1.76
CA TYR A 67 -2.49 -11.47 0.74
C TYR A 67 -1.45 -12.50 1.22
N ALA A 68 -1.33 -12.72 2.53
CA ALA A 68 -0.44 -13.75 3.11
C ALA A 68 -1.13 -15.13 3.25
N ASP A 69 -2.42 -15.23 2.93
CA ASP A 69 -3.17 -16.49 2.93
C ASP A 69 -2.52 -17.47 1.94
N PRO A 70 -2.34 -18.75 2.30
CA PRO A 70 -1.78 -19.79 1.42
C PRO A 70 -2.44 -19.91 0.05
N LYS A 71 -3.74 -19.61 -0.07
CA LYS A 71 -4.47 -19.65 -1.33
C LYS A 71 -3.93 -18.67 -2.40
N TYR A 72 -3.25 -17.63 -1.98
CA TYR A 72 -2.63 -16.63 -2.87
C TYR A 72 -1.15 -16.89 -3.16
N HIS A 73 -0.65 -18.08 -2.84
CA HIS A 73 0.73 -18.44 -3.17
C HIS A 73 0.98 -18.35 -4.69
N GLY A 74 2.05 -17.64 -5.08
CA GLY A 74 2.36 -17.33 -6.48
C GLY A 74 1.65 -16.09 -7.03
N HIS A 75 0.57 -15.65 -6.41
CA HIS A 75 -0.16 -14.44 -6.76
C HIS A 75 0.40 -13.22 -6.02
N PHE A 76 0.53 -13.32 -4.69
CA PHE A 76 1.14 -12.30 -3.84
C PHE A 76 2.38 -12.82 -3.14
N VAL A 77 3.39 -11.96 -3.03
CA VAL A 77 4.63 -12.21 -2.29
C VAL A 77 4.77 -11.14 -1.21
N PRO A 78 4.42 -11.43 0.06
CA PRO A 78 4.70 -10.52 1.15
C PRO A 78 6.21 -10.28 1.29
N VAL A 79 6.64 -9.01 1.22
CA VAL A 79 8.03 -8.58 1.44
C VAL A 79 8.04 -7.71 2.69
N CYS A 80 8.67 -8.17 3.75
CA CYS A 80 8.52 -7.57 5.07
C CYS A 80 9.85 -7.01 5.59
N TYR A 81 9.88 -5.74 5.99
CA TYR A 81 11.02 -5.24 6.81
C TYR A 81 10.84 -5.61 8.27
N PHE A 82 9.60 -5.83 8.69
CA PHE A 82 9.25 -6.21 10.06
C PHE A 82 8.22 -7.34 10.02
N LEU A 83 8.49 -8.43 10.73
CA LEU A 83 7.60 -9.59 10.74
C LEU A 83 6.51 -9.42 11.81
N GLY A 84 5.37 -8.94 11.38
CA GLY A 84 4.16 -8.89 12.18
C GLY A 84 3.55 -10.29 12.42
N LYS A 85 2.58 -10.36 13.34
CA LYS A 85 1.89 -11.63 13.67
C LYS A 85 1.30 -12.30 12.42
N ASN A 86 0.69 -11.51 11.54
CA ASN A 86 -0.14 -12.00 10.43
C ASN A 86 0.67 -12.36 9.16
N THR A 87 1.96 -11.98 9.10
CA THR A 87 2.84 -12.29 7.96
C THR A 87 3.98 -13.23 8.33
N ARG A 88 4.22 -13.45 9.63
CA ARG A 88 5.34 -14.28 10.11
C ARG A 88 5.30 -15.71 9.59
N ALA A 89 4.14 -16.36 9.66
CA ALA A 89 3.99 -17.73 9.18
C ALA A 89 4.28 -17.83 7.68
N CYS A 90 3.77 -16.90 6.88
CA CYS A 90 4.00 -16.86 5.44
C CYS A 90 5.50 -16.81 5.09
N VAL A 91 6.28 -15.97 5.78
CA VAL A 91 7.72 -15.87 5.56
C VAL A 91 8.45 -17.13 6.06
N GLN A 92 8.08 -17.68 7.22
CA GLN A 92 8.66 -18.93 7.74
C GLN A 92 8.39 -20.14 6.86
N GLU A 93 7.28 -20.17 6.15
CA GLU A 93 6.92 -21.20 5.18
C GLU A 93 7.54 -20.98 3.79
N GLY A 94 8.34 -19.94 3.61
CA GLY A 94 9.00 -19.64 2.32
C GLY A 94 8.06 -19.05 1.25
N ARG A 95 6.89 -18.54 1.64
CA ARG A 95 5.91 -17.90 0.74
C ARG A 95 6.03 -16.37 0.70
N GLY A 96 6.89 -15.81 1.51
CA GLY A 96 7.18 -14.39 1.58
C GLY A 96 8.66 -14.16 1.86
N GLU A 97 9.07 -12.92 1.78
CA GLU A 97 10.45 -12.50 1.92
C GLU A 97 10.66 -11.62 3.15
N PHE A 98 11.84 -11.70 3.75
CA PHE A 98 12.27 -10.79 4.78
C PHE A 98 13.38 -9.88 4.24
N LEU A 99 13.15 -8.57 4.28
CA LEU A 99 14.08 -7.55 3.82
C LEU A 99 14.62 -6.77 5.03
N PRO A 100 15.74 -7.20 5.66
CA PRO A 100 16.28 -6.52 6.82
C PRO A 100 16.77 -5.12 6.44
N MET A 101 16.16 -4.10 7.05
CA MET A 101 16.49 -2.71 6.74
C MET A 101 16.22 -1.82 7.95
N HIS A 102 17.09 -0.84 8.17
CA HIS A 102 16.81 0.21 9.13
C HIS A 102 15.63 1.06 8.68
N PHE A 103 14.73 1.36 9.60
CA PHE A 103 13.50 2.09 9.29
C PHE A 103 13.75 3.42 8.57
N TYR A 104 14.71 4.21 9.05
CA TYR A 104 15.07 5.50 8.43
C TYR A 104 15.64 5.38 7.01
N ALA A 105 16.15 4.20 6.63
CA ALA A 105 16.74 4.01 5.31
C ALA A 105 15.70 3.72 4.21
N GLN A 106 14.48 3.33 4.59
CA GLN A 106 13.43 2.94 3.66
C GLN A 106 13.08 4.05 2.65
N PRO A 107 12.77 5.30 3.07
CA PRO A 107 12.42 6.36 2.13
C PRO A 107 13.54 6.66 1.13
N LYS A 108 14.80 6.61 1.60
CA LYS A 108 15.95 6.80 0.72
C LYS A 108 16.10 5.66 -0.28
N ALA A 109 15.95 4.42 0.16
CA ALA A 109 16.07 3.25 -0.71
C ALA A 109 15.02 3.25 -1.84
N MET A 110 13.81 3.74 -1.56
CA MET A 110 12.76 3.93 -2.56
C MET A 110 13.14 5.02 -3.57
N ARG A 111 13.56 6.20 -3.11
CA ARG A 111 14.00 7.29 -4.00
C ARG A 111 15.20 6.92 -4.85
N ASP A 112 16.13 6.15 -4.29
CA ASP A 112 17.30 5.61 -4.99
C ASP A 112 16.93 4.43 -5.92
N LYS A 113 15.67 4.03 -5.99
CA LYS A 113 15.16 2.87 -6.77
C LYS A 113 15.84 1.54 -6.45
N LYS A 114 16.34 1.40 -5.22
CA LYS A 114 16.89 0.14 -4.70
C LYS A 114 15.78 -0.81 -4.25
N ILE A 115 14.63 -0.26 -3.93
CA ILE A 115 13.39 -0.97 -3.62
C ILE A 115 12.32 -0.43 -4.56
N GLY A 116 11.58 -1.33 -5.19
CA GLY A 116 10.47 -0.97 -6.07
C GLY A 116 9.30 -0.37 -5.30
N CYS A 117 8.58 0.56 -5.94
CA CYS A 117 7.29 1.05 -5.53
C CYS A 117 6.51 1.40 -6.79
N ASP A 118 5.79 0.44 -7.36
CA ASP A 118 5.01 0.67 -8.57
C ASP A 118 3.64 1.26 -8.25
N VAL A 119 3.03 0.76 -7.19
CA VAL A 119 1.74 1.24 -6.68
C VAL A 119 1.86 1.47 -5.18
N THR A 120 1.44 2.64 -4.70
CA THR A 120 1.26 2.85 -3.27
C THR A 120 -0.21 2.95 -2.91
N MET A 121 -0.60 2.36 -1.78
CA MET A 121 -1.96 2.41 -1.25
C MET A 121 -1.95 3.02 0.14
N LEU A 122 -2.59 4.17 0.31
CA LEU A 122 -2.51 4.97 1.51
C LEU A 122 -3.88 5.37 2.03
N TYR A 123 -3.95 5.76 3.30
CA TYR A 123 -5.04 6.59 3.79
C TYR A 123 -4.72 8.07 3.60
N CYS A 124 -5.76 8.87 3.37
CA CYS A 124 -5.67 10.32 3.45
C CYS A 124 -6.97 10.93 3.99
N THR A 125 -6.89 12.20 4.41
CA THR A 125 -8.08 12.99 4.68
C THR A 125 -8.82 13.34 3.40
N PRO A 126 -10.08 13.78 3.43
CA PRO A 126 -10.65 14.57 2.34
C PRO A 126 -9.76 15.79 2.05
N PRO A 127 -9.79 16.34 0.81
CA PRO A 127 -9.10 17.60 0.52
C PRO A 127 -9.57 18.74 1.42
N ASP A 128 -8.65 19.58 1.83
CA ASP A 128 -8.94 20.85 2.50
C ASP A 128 -9.44 21.92 1.52
N GLU A 129 -9.64 23.14 2.02
CA GLU A 129 -10.12 24.28 1.21
C GLU A 129 -9.17 24.67 0.06
N SER A 130 -7.91 24.30 0.15
CA SER A 130 -6.87 24.51 -0.86
C SER A 130 -6.65 23.31 -1.78
N GLY A 131 -7.35 22.20 -1.56
CA GLY A 131 -7.24 20.98 -2.35
C GLY A 131 -6.14 20.02 -1.89
N TYR A 132 -5.50 20.28 -0.75
CA TYR A 132 -4.49 19.39 -0.19
C TYR A 132 -5.14 18.28 0.64
N VAL A 133 -4.56 17.08 0.58
CA VAL A 133 -4.88 15.97 1.47
C VAL A 133 -3.78 15.77 2.49
N ASN A 134 -4.13 15.30 3.68
CA ASN A 134 -3.19 15.00 4.74
C ASN A 134 -3.08 13.47 4.90
N LEU A 135 -1.86 12.96 5.11
CA LEU A 135 -1.59 11.52 5.27
C LEU A 135 -1.90 11.02 6.70
N GLY A 136 -2.23 11.94 7.60
CA GLY A 136 -2.69 11.61 8.94
C GLY A 136 -1.61 10.98 9.82
N THR A 137 -1.93 9.85 10.39
CA THR A 137 -1.21 9.25 11.52
C THR A 137 0.14 8.61 11.18
N CYS A 138 0.45 8.38 9.91
CA CYS A 138 1.68 7.71 9.52
C CYS A 138 2.14 8.18 8.14
N CYS A 139 3.15 9.03 8.10
CA CYS A 139 3.68 9.59 6.87
C CYS A 139 5.15 9.19 6.59
N ASP A 140 5.70 8.27 7.35
CA ASP A 140 7.09 7.79 7.34
C ASP A 140 7.71 7.62 5.94
N GLN A 141 7.39 6.51 5.26
CA GLN A 141 7.79 6.26 3.87
C GLN A 141 6.76 6.78 2.85
N ALA A 142 5.55 7.16 3.28
CA ALA A 142 4.43 7.45 2.39
C ALA A 142 4.77 8.52 1.36
N LYS A 143 5.47 9.59 1.77
CA LYS A 143 5.92 10.65 0.84
C LYS A 143 6.87 10.09 -0.23
N ALA A 144 7.84 9.25 0.15
CA ALA A 144 8.75 8.63 -0.81
C ALA A 144 8.02 7.70 -1.77
N CYS A 145 7.03 6.96 -1.27
CA CYS A 145 6.18 6.11 -2.12
C CYS A 145 5.39 6.94 -3.14
N ILE A 146 4.77 8.05 -2.74
CA ILE A 146 4.03 8.94 -3.64
C ILE A 146 4.94 9.53 -4.72
N GLU A 147 6.17 9.91 -4.35
CA GLU A 147 7.15 10.50 -5.26
C GLU A 147 7.69 9.50 -6.30
N THR A 148 7.68 8.22 -6.00
CA THR A 148 8.33 7.18 -6.83
C THR A 148 7.34 6.24 -7.52
N ALA A 149 6.15 6.06 -6.98
CA ALA A 149 5.14 5.17 -7.53
C ALA A 149 4.61 5.64 -8.89
N ARG A 150 4.32 4.68 -9.74
CA ARG A 150 3.57 4.91 -10.99
C ARG A 150 2.15 5.36 -10.69
N VAL A 151 1.54 4.80 -9.63
CA VAL A 151 0.17 5.11 -9.21
C VAL A 151 0.09 5.19 -7.69
N SER A 152 -0.56 6.25 -7.20
CA SER A 152 -0.92 6.40 -5.79
C SER A 152 -2.43 6.26 -5.62
N ILE A 153 -2.86 5.25 -4.90
CA ILE A 153 -4.27 4.97 -4.58
C ILE A 153 -4.50 5.40 -3.14
N CYS A 154 -5.35 6.40 -2.94
CA CYS A 154 -5.64 6.93 -1.61
C CYS A 154 -7.06 6.57 -1.18
N GLN A 155 -7.18 5.82 -0.10
CA GLN A 155 -8.47 5.60 0.57
C GLN A 155 -8.79 6.83 1.41
N VAL A 156 -9.77 7.62 0.95
CA VAL A 156 -10.20 8.83 1.68
C VAL A 156 -10.95 8.43 2.94
N ASN A 157 -10.48 8.89 4.09
CA ASN A 157 -11.06 8.60 5.39
C ASN A 157 -11.36 9.92 6.13
N ARG A 158 -12.66 10.19 6.35
CA ARG A 158 -13.12 11.40 7.06
C ARG A 158 -12.78 11.40 8.55
N ASN A 159 -12.47 10.23 9.12
CA ASN A 159 -12.07 10.08 10.51
C ASN A 159 -10.55 10.16 10.70
N MET A 160 -9.78 10.33 9.61
CA MET A 160 -8.34 10.52 9.69
C MET A 160 -8.05 11.89 10.31
N PRO A 161 -7.24 11.98 11.40
CA PRO A 161 -6.85 13.26 11.95
C PRO A 161 -6.02 14.05 10.94
N TYR A 162 -6.24 15.35 10.90
CA TYR A 162 -5.40 16.28 10.17
C TYR A 162 -4.23 16.68 11.08
N VAL A 163 -2.98 16.43 10.64
CA VAL A 163 -1.75 16.60 11.45
C VAL A 163 -0.85 17.62 10.77
#